data_561866000267715aa76bd9115c7b666e
#
_entry.id   561866000267715aa76bd9115c7b666e
#
_cell.length_a   1.000
_cell.length_b   1.000
_cell.length_c   1.000
_cell.angle_alpha   90.00
_cell.angle_beta   90.00
_cell.angle_gamma   90.00
#
_symmetry.space_group_name_H-M   'P 1'
#
loop_
_entity.id
_entity.type
_entity.pdbx_description
1 polymer ?
#
loop_
_entity_poly.entity_id
_entity_poly.type
_entity_poly.pdbx_seq_one_letter_code
_entity_poly.pdbx_strand_id
1 'polypeptide(L)'
;MTQQSNLKTVTGWALIIVAVFSAYLIKFFDDFNLAFLLFLLFQLVLIFRYKNVFSPGMRTVSRLLLGAVFLYSGFVKGVDPMGTAYRIEDYFVAFGTDWLMFSALFFSFLLNAAELVLGGMLILHIKPKLTSLLVLLMMGVFTLVTLNDALNNPVPDCGCFGDALILTNWQTFYKNLLLNVLVLIVFLHRKSIRRLYPDKTELAIG
;
A
#
# COMPACT_ATOMS: atom_id res chain seq x y z
N MET A 1 1.00 -34.28 -13.61
CA MET A 1 0.82 -33.38 -12.42
C MET A 1 1.92 -32.35 -12.27
N THR A 2 3.18 -32.65 -12.49
CA THR A 2 4.34 -31.74 -12.35
C THR A 2 4.31 -30.52 -13.30
N GLN A 3 3.94 -30.70 -14.57
CA GLN A 3 3.93 -29.63 -15.57
C GLN A 3 2.89 -28.52 -15.25
N GLN A 4 1.72 -28.90 -14.76
CA GLN A 4 0.67 -27.93 -14.39
C GLN A 4 1.02 -27.16 -13.11
N SER A 5 1.76 -27.78 -12.19
CA SER A 5 2.30 -27.11 -10.99
C SER A 5 3.36 -26.06 -11.36
N ASN A 6 4.27 -26.42 -12.27
CA ASN A 6 5.32 -25.51 -12.75
C ASN A 6 4.74 -24.30 -13.48
N LEU A 7 3.73 -24.49 -14.34
CA LEU A 7 3.07 -23.40 -15.06
C LEU A 7 2.42 -22.39 -14.08
N LYS A 8 1.73 -22.87 -13.05
CA LYS A 8 1.14 -22.00 -12.01
C LYS A 8 2.20 -21.18 -11.29
N THR A 9 3.33 -21.80 -10.93
CA THR A 9 4.43 -21.14 -10.25
C THR A 9 5.06 -20.05 -11.15
N VAL A 10 5.32 -20.34 -12.41
CA VAL A 10 5.85 -19.37 -13.38
C VAL A 10 4.89 -18.19 -13.57
N THR A 11 3.59 -18.46 -13.74
CA THR A 11 2.57 -17.40 -13.89
C THR A 11 2.52 -16.47 -12.67
N GLY A 12 2.60 -17.03 -11.44
CA GLY A 12 2.57 -16.23 -10.21
C GLY A 12 3.78 -15.32 -10.08
N TRP A 13 4.97 -15.82 -10.35
CA TRP A 13 6.18 -14.98 -10.33
C TRP A 13 6.16 -13.92 -11.44
N ALA A 14 5.68 -14.27 -12.64
CA ALA A 14 5.54 -13.31 -13.73
C ALA A 14 4.64 -12.13 -13.32
N LEU A 15 3.50 -12.37 -12.66
CA LEU A 15 2.61 -11.32 -12.17
C LEU A 15 3.29 -10.40 -11.13
N ILE A 16 4.09 -10.96 -10.21
CA ILE A 16 4.84 -10.16 -9.22
C ILE A 16 5.94 -9.34 -9.90
N ILE A 17 6.70 -9.95 -10.82
CA ILE A 17 7.76 -9.26 -11.56
C ILE A 17 7.18 -8.12 -12.39
N VAL A 18 6.06 -8.35 -13.09
CA VAL A 18 5.37 -7.30 -13.85
C VAL A 18 4.90 -6.19 -12.94
N ALA A 19 4.38 -6.49 -11.74
CA ALA A 19 3.98 -5.49 -10.76
C ALA A 19 5.19 -4.65 -10.28
N VAL A 20 6.31 -5.29 -9.95
CA VAL A 20 7.54 -4.59 -9.55
C VAL A 20 8.11 -3.73 -10.69
N PHE A 21 8.09 -4.26 -11.92
CA PHE A 21 8.52 -3.49 -13.11
C PHE A 21 7.61 -2.28 -13.37
N SER A 22 6.31 -2.40 -13.12
CA SER A 22 5.38 -1.27 -13.20
C SER A 22 5.75 -0.13 -12.24
N ALA A 23 6.31 -0.43 -11.07
CA ALA A 23 6.81 0.58 -10.14
C ALA A 23 7.94 1.44 -10.74
N TYR A 24 8.81 0.83 -11.54
CA TYR A 24 9.85 1.56 -12.25
C TYR A 24 9.26 2.45 -13.36
N LEU A 25 8.21 1.98 -14.03
CA LEU A 25 7.58 2.72 -15.12
C LEU A 25 6.81 3.95 -14.64
N ILE A 26 6.33 3.98 -13.40
CA ILE A 26 5.54 5.10 -12.84
C ILE A 26 6.26 6.44 -13.02
N LYS A 27 7.58 6.48 -12.88
CA LYS A 27 8.38 7.71 -13.03
C LYS A 27 8.28 8.39 -14.39
N PHE A 28 7.78 7.68 -15.42
CA PHE A 28 7.60 8.22 -16.78
C PHE A 28 6.19 8.75 -17.04
N PHE A 29 5.27 8.64 -16.05
CA PHE A 29 3.87 9.02 -16.19
C PHE A 29 3.49 10.09 -15.17
N ASP A 30 3.88 11.34 -15.48
CA ASP A 30 3.59 12.50 -14.61
C ASP A 30 2.12 12.92 -14.68
N ASP A 31 1.46 12.63 -15.83
CA ASP A 31 0.09 12.98 -16.13
C ASP A 31 -0.80 11.75 -16.34
N PHE A 32 -2.07 12.01 -16.65
CA PHE A 32 -3.05 10.96 -16.96
C PHE A 32 -2.63 10.16 -18.19
N ASN A 33 -2.48 8.86 -18.00
CA ASN A 33 -2.24 7.90 -19.09
C ASN A 33 -3.23 6.73 -19.02
N LEU A 34 -4.20 6.75 -19.93
CA LEU A 34 -5.26 5.75 -19.96
C LEU A 34 -4.72 4.32 -20.17
N ALA A 35 -3.72 4.16 -21.05
CA ALA A 35 -3.16 2.84 -21.33
C ALA A 35 -2.46 2.25 -20.09
N PHE A 36 -1.72 3.08 -19.36
CA PHE A 36 -1.06 2.66 -18.13
C PHE A 36 -2.07 2.38 -17.01
N LEU A 37 -3.11 3.19 -16.88
CA LEU A 37 -4.22 2.95 -15.94
C LEU A 37 -4.91 1.62 -16.22
N LEU A 38 -5.30 1.37 -17.48
CA LEU A 38 -5.93 0.11 -17.87
C LEU A 38 -5.03 -1.09 -17.63
N PHE A 39 -3.72 -0.95 -17.86
CA PHE A 39 -2.73 -1.98 -17.57
C PHE A 39 -2.67 -2.32 -16.07
N LEU A 40 -2.65 -1.31 -15.18
CA LEU A 40 -2.67 -1.53 -13.72
C LEU A 40 -3.98 -2.17 -13.26
N LEU A 41 -5.12 -1.69 -13.75
CA LEU A 41 -6.44 -2.27 -13.44
C LEU A 41 -6.53 -3.73 -13.94
N PHE A 42 -6.01 -4.01 -15.12
CA PHE A 42 -5.93 -5.37 -15.64
C PHE A 42 -5.10 -6.30 -14.74
N GLN A 43 -3.98 -5.82 -14.19
CA GLN A 43 -3.20 -6.59 -13.20
C GLN A 43 -4.03 -6.93 -11.96
N LEU A 44 -4.81 -5.99 -11.42
CA LEU A 44 -5.70 -6.24 -10.27
C LEU A 44 -6.72 -7.34 -10.59
N VAL A 45 -7.35 -7.28 -11.77
CA VAL A 45 -8.31 -8.30 -12.24
C VAL A 45 -7.63 -9.67 -12.38
N LEU A 46 -6.42 -9.72 -12.97
CA LEU A 46 -5.67 -10.97 -13.12
C LEU A 46 -5.36 -11.61 -11.77
N ILE A 47 -4.93 -10.84 -10.78
CA ILE A 47 -4.63 -11.35 -9.44
C ILE A 47 -5.88 -11.93 -8.78
N PHE A 48 -7.00 -11.24 -8.89
CA PHE A 48 -8.27 -11.75 -8.36
C PHE A 48 -8.70 -13.05 -9.08
N ARG A 49 -8.57 -13.09 -10.40
CA ARG A 49 -8.95 -14.25 -11.24
C ARG A 49 -8.06 -15.46 -11.02
N TYR A 50 -6.75 -15.22 -10.84
CA TYR A 50 -5.73 -16.25 -10.70
C TYR A 50 -5.20 -16.42 -9.27
N LYS A 51 -6.00 -16.13 -8.26
CA LYS A 51 -5.61 -16.19 -6.84
C LYS A 51 -4.94 -17.51 -6.42
N ASN A 52 -5.31 -18.64 -7.05
CA ASN A 52 -4.78 -19.97 -6.71
C ASN A 52 -3.36 -20.24 -7.27
N VAL A 53 -2.79 -19.30 -8.01
CA VAL A 53 -1.45 -19.42 -8.62
C VAL A 53 -0.35 -19.03 -7.62
N PHE A 54 -0.68 -18.21 -6.62
CA PHE A 54 0.31 -17.69 -5.67
C PHE A 54 0.74 -18.75 -4.65
N SER A 55 2.00 -19.20 -4.79
CA SER A 55 2.65 -20.11 -3.84
C SER A 55 2.87 -19.45 -2.46
N PRO A 56 3.12 -20.22 -1.39
CA PRO A 56 3.44 -19.65 -0.08
C PRO A 56 4.60 -18.68 -0.10
N GLY A 57 5.65 -18.97 -0.88
CA GLY A 57 6.81 -18.07 -1.03
C GLY A 57 6.43 -16.73 -1.66
N MET A 58 5.62 -16.72 -2.73
CA MET A 58 5.14 -15.49 -3.38
C MET A 58 4.31 -14.62 -2.43
N ARG A 59 3.44 -15.24 -1.63
CA ARG A 59 2.63 -14.54 -0.61
C ARG A 59 3.52 -13.90 0.45
N THR A 60 4.59 -14.61 0.86
CA THR A 60 5.57 -14.08 1.82
C THR A 60 6.34 -12.91 1.22
N VAL A 61 6.82 -13.01 -0.02
CA VAL A 61 7.52 -11.91 -0.70
C VAL A 61 6.60 -10.68 -0.84
N SER A 62 5.37 -10.86 -1.32
CA SER A 62 4.39 -9.75 -1.43
C SER A 62 4.14 -9.08 -0.09
N ARG A 63 4.01 -9.86 0.98
CA ARG A 63 3.83 -9.36 2.35
C ARG A 63 5.03 -8.58 2.85
N LEU A 64 6.24 -9.08 2.63
CA LEU A 64 7.48 -8.42 3.06
C LEU A 64 7.72 -7.12 2.28
N LEU A 65 7.48 -7.11 0.96
CA LEU A 65 7.57 -5.90 0.14
C LEU A 65 6.57 -4.83 0.62
N LEU A 66 5.32 -5.22 0.83
CA LEU A 66 4.28 -4.31 1.33
C LEU A 66 4.65 -3.78 2.72
N GLY A 67 5.11 -4.64 3.64
CA GLY A 67 5.56 -4.25 4.97
C GLY A 67 6.75 -3.30 4.94
N ALA A 68 7.72 -3.53 4.05
CA ALA A 68 8.87 -2.65 3.88
C ALA A 68 8.45 -1.25 3.38
N VAL A 69 7.51 -1.17 2.43
CA VAL A 69 6.99 0.12 1.94
C VAL A 69 6.29 0.88 3.07
N PHE A 70 5.46 0.21 3.87
CA PHE A 70 4.76 0.82 5.01
C PHE A 70 5.75 1.30 6.09
N LEU A 71 6.76 0.50 6.43
CA LEU A 71 7.81 0.91 7.37
C LEU A 71 8.60 2.11 6.86
N TYR A 72 9.00 2.08 5.59
CA TYR A 72 9.72 3.18 4.98
C TYR A 72 8.89 4.47 4.98
N SER A 73 7.62 4.39 4.56
CA SER A 73 6.68 5.52 4.56
C SER A 73 6.49 6.11 5.95
N GLY A 74 6.17 5.27 6.94
CA GLY A 74 5.99 5.71 8.32
C GLY A 74 7.26 6.23 8.98
N PHE A 75 8.42 5.65 8.64
CA PHE A 75 9.73 6.11 9.14
C PHE A 75 10.06 7.51 8.61
N VAL A 76 10.00 7.72 7.30
CA VAL A 76 10.33 9.01 6.68
C VAL A 76 9.42 10.13 7.21
N LYS A 77 8.11 9.89 7.27
CA LYS A 77 7.15 10.84 7.84
C LYS A 77 7.31 11.02 9.35
N GLY A 78 7.77 9.98 10.04
CA GLY A 78 8.08 10.03 11.47
C GLY A 78 9.33 10.85 11.80
N VAL A 79 10.26 11.01 10.87
CA VAL A 79 11.43 11.90 11.00
C VAL A 79 10.99 13.36 10.94
N ASP A 80 10.05 13.70 10.07
CA ASP A 80 9.43 15.03 10.00
C ASP A 80 7.90 14.96 10.12
N PRO A 81 7.35 14.83 11.34
CA PRO A 81 5.91 14.84 11.55
C PRO A 81 5.24 16.17 11.22
N MET A 82 5.99 17.28 11.25
CA MET A 82 5.45 18.61 10.91
C MET A 82 5.19 18.72 9.41
N GLY A 83 6.08 18.22 8.56
CA GLY A 83 5.85 18.16 7.11
C GLY A 83 4.58 17.38 6.76
N THR A 84 4.34 16.24 7.43
CA THR A 84 3.07 15.49 7.29
C THR A 84 1.88 16.30 7.82
N ALA A 85 2.01 17.03 8.94
CA ALA A 85 0.93 17.85 9.49
C ALA A 85 0.52 18.96 8.52
N TYR A 86 1.47 19.66 7.90
CA TYR A 86 1.18 20.69 6.88
C TYR A 86 0.40 20.11 5.68
N ARG A 87 0.73 18.90 5.22
CA ARG A 87 -0.06 18.23 4.17
C ARG A 87 -1.48 17.93 4.62
N ILE A 88 -1.69 17.54 5.87
CA ILE A 88 -3.03 17.31 6.42
C ILE A 88 -3.80 18.65 6.54
N GLU A 89 -3.14 19.74 6.89
CA GLU A 89 -3.73 21.09 6.87
C GLU A 89 -4.18 21.48 5.47
N ASP A 90 -3.34 21.26 4.44
CA ASP A 90 -3.69 21.49 3.04
C ASP A 90 -4.98 20.75 2.65
N TYR A 91 -5.12 19.47 3.09
CA TYR A 91 -6.35 18.72 2.87
C TYR A 91 -7.55 19.28 3.63
N PHE A 92 -7.38 19.75 4.87
CA PHE A 92 -8.46 20.38 5.61
C PHE A 92 -8.97 21.64 4.91
N VAL A 93 -8.06 22.46 4.38
CA VAL A 93 -8.40 23.64 3.55
C VAL A 93 -9.11 23.22 2.26
N ALA A 94 -8.56 22.26 1.53
CA ALA A 94 -9.10 21.78 0.26
C ALA A 94 -10.52 21.20 0.40
N PHE A 95 -10.85 20.59 1.54
CA PHE A 95 -12.18 20.04 1.83
C PHE A 95 -13.11 20.97 2.61
N GLY A 96 -12.68 22.22 2.87
CA GLY A 96 -13.48 23.21 3.60
C GLY A 96 -13.68 22.85 5.08
N THR A 97 -12.72 22.15 5.67
CA THR A 97 -12.72 21.72 7.08
C THR A 97 -11.63 22.42 7.89
N ASP A 98 -11.38 23.71 7.62
CA ASP A 98 -10.31 24.51 8.22
C ASP A 98 -10.34 24.52 9.75
N TRP A 99 -11.53 24.36 10.33
CA TRP A 99 -11.71 24.28 11.78
C TRP A 99 -11.02 23.06 12.42
N LEU A 100 -10.57 22.07 11.64
CA LEU A 100 -9.81 20.91 12.10
C LEU A 100 -8.29 21.10 12.06
N MET A 101 -7.77 22.23 11.54
CA MET A 101 -6.32 22.46 11.38
C MET A 101 -5.55 22.28 12.69
N PHE A 102 -6.13 22.67 13.84
CA PHE A 102 -5.51 22.47 15.16
C PHE A 102 -5.20 20.99 15.48
N SER A 103 -5.84 20.06 14.82
CA SER A 103 -5.69 18.61 15.02
C SER A 103 -4.72 17.95 14.02
N ALA A 104 -4.21 18.68 13.03
CA ALA A 104 -3.38 18.15 11.95
C ALA A 104 -2.14 17.41 12.47
N LEU A 105 -1.46 17.98 13.46
CA LEU A 105 -0.30 17.33 14.08
C LEU A 105 -0.66 16.01 14.77
N PHE A 106 -1.81 15.94 15.45
CA PHE A 106 -2.30 14.70 16.06
C PHE A 106 -2.57 13.64 14.99
N PHE A 107 -3.24 13.99 13.90
CA PHE A 107 -3.47 13.05 12.78
C PHE A 107 -2.18 12.64 12.07
N SER A 108 -1.19 13.53 11.99
CA SER A 108 0.14 13.19 11.48
C SER A 108 0.79 12.07 12.31
N PHE A 109 0.86 12.23 13.63
CA PHE A 109 1.39 11.18 14.51
C PHE A 109 0.60 9.87 14.41
N LEU A 110 -0.72 9.95 14.39
CA LEU A 110 -1.59 8.78 14.29
C LEU A 110 -1.36 8.02 12.99
N LEU A 111 -1.28 8.73 11.87
CA LEU A 111 -1.02 8.16 10.55
C LEU A 111 0.36 7.49 10.48
N ASN A 112 1.40 8.19 10.92
CA ASN A 112 2.77 7.68 10.91
C ASN A 112 2.92 6.45 11.81
N ALA A 113 2.34 6.49 13.01
CA ALA A 113 2.31 5.34 13.93
C ALA A 113 1.55 4.15 13.32
N ALA A 114 0.39 4.39 12.69
CA ALA A 114 -0.37 3.33 12.03
C ALA A 114 0.42 2.66 10.90
N GLU A 115 1.13 3.44 10.07
CA GLU A 115 2.00 2.87 9.02
C GLU A 115 3.13 2.03 9.59
N LEU A 116 3.83 2.53 10.63
CA LEU A 116 4.91 1.78 11.28
C LEU A 116 4.41 0.48 11.92
N VAL A 117 3.30 0.56 12.64
CA VAL A 117 2.71 -0.62 13.31
C VAL A 117 2.24 -1.64 12.28
N LEU A 118 1.48 -1.22 11.26
CA LEU A 118 0.98 -2.13 10.23
C LEU A 118 2.13 -2.72 9.40
N GLY A 119 3.15 -1.93 9.07
CA GLY A 119 4.37 -2.40 8.41
C GLY A 119 5.11 -3.44 9.24
N GLY A 120 5.30 -3.19 10.53
CA GLY A 120 5.89 -4.14 11.47
C GLY A 120 5.06 -5.43 11.62
N MET A 121 3.74 -5.30 11.76
CA MET A 121 2.82 -6.45 11.82
C MET A 121 2.85 -7.30 10.54
N LEU A 122 2.97 -6.66 9.36
CA LEU A 122 3.15 -7.38 8.10
C LEU A 122 4.47 -8.16 8.08
N ILE A 123 5.59 -7.55 8.46
CA ILE A 123 6.90 -8.21 8.45
C ILE A 123 6.94 -9.34 9.48
N LEU A 124 6.54 -9.08 10.72
CA LEU A 124 6.53 -10.05 11.82
C LEU A 124 5.39 -11.07 11.73
N HIS A 125 4.46 -10.91 10.78
CA HIS A 125 3.33 -11.81 10.57
C HIS A 125 2.40 -11.92 11.79
N ILE A 126 2.15 -10.78 12.45
CA ILE A 126 1.28 -10.69 13.62
C ILE A 126 -0.17 -10.54 13.17
N LYS A 127 -1.09 -11.31 13.76
CA LYS A 127 -2.55 -11.26 13.50
C LYS A 127 -2.92 -11.10 12.01
N PRO A 128 -2.49 -12.00 11.11
CA PRO A 128 -2.53 -11.78 9.64
C PRO A 128 -3.92 -11.45 9.09
N LYS A 129 -4.99 -11.92 9.73
CA LYS A 129 -6.38 -11.61 9.32
C LYS A 129 -6.74 -10.15 9.60
N LEU A 130 -6.39 -9.65 10.78
CA LEU A 130 -6.64 -8.27 11.19
C LEU A 130 -5.73 -7.31 10.41
N THR A 131 -4.43 -7.60 10.40
CA THR A 131 -3.43 -6.78 9.70
C THR A 131 -3.78 -6.60 8.23
N SER A 132 -4.10 -7.69 7.52
CA SER A 132 -4.46 -7.61 6.10
C SER A 132 -5.75 -6.83 5.84
N LEU A 133 -6.71 -6.87 6.77
CA LEU A 133 -7.93 -6.07 6.69
C LEU A 133 -7.64 -4.59 6.89
N LEU A 134 -6.87 -4.24 7.94
CA LEU A 134 -6.52 -2.85 8.23
C LEU A 134 -5.70 -2.23 7.10
N VAL A 135 -4.73 -2.97 6.55
CA VAL A 135 -3.94 -2.52 5.40
C VAL A 135 -4.81 -2.33 4.16
N LEU A 136 -5.78 -3.24 3.90
CA LEU A 136 -6.71 -3.08 2.80
C LEU A 136 -7.57 -1.82 2.94
N LEU A 137 -8.11 -1.57 4.14
CA LEU A 137 -8.91 -0.37 4.42
C LEU A 137 -8.08 0.90 4.27
N MET A 138 -6.87 0.94 4.84
CA MET A 138 -5.98 2.09 4.76
C MET A 138 -5.57 2.38 3.31
N MET A 139 -5.17 1.36 2.54
CA MET A 139 -4.84 1.53 1.13
C MET A 139 -6.04 1.88 0.26
N GLY A 140 -7.24 1.42 0.63
CA GLY A 140 -8.49 1.85 0.00
C GLY A 140 -8.73 3.35 0.16
N VAL A 141 -8.60 3.87 1.38
CA VAL A 141 -8.71 5.31 1.66
C VAL A 141 -7.64 6.10 0.89
N PHE A 142 -6.36 5.68 0.96
CA PHE A 142 -5.29 6.35 0.24
C PHE A 142 -5.51 6.37 -1.27
N THR A 143 -6.05 5.29 -1.84
CA THR A 143 -6.33 5.23 -3.27
C THR A 143 -7.45 6.19 -3.66
N LEU A 144 -8.49 6.33 -2.85
CA LEU A 144 -9.58 7.29 -3.10
C LEU A 144 -9.11 8.74 -2.96
N VAL A 145 -8.32 9.05 -1.92
CA VAL A 145 -7.76 10.39 -1.72
C VAL A 145 -6.85 10.75 -2.89
N THR A 146 -5.90 9.88 -3.25
CA THR A 146 -4.97 10.15 -4.35
C THR A 146 -5.61 10.15 -5.74
N LEU A 147 -6.75 9.47 -5.92
CA LEU A 147 -7.56 9.63 -7.13
C LEU A 147 -8.17 11.04 -7.20
N ASN A 148 -8.71 11.54 -6.08
CA ASN A 148 -9.21 12.91 -6.00
C ASN A 148 -8.10 13.92 -6.28
N ASP A 149 -6.91 13.70 -5.74
CA ASP A 149 -5.75 14.55 -5.97
C ASP A 149 -5.31 14.56 -7.43
N ALA A 150 -5.30 13.38 -8.06
CA ALA A 150 -4.96 13.25 -9.48
C ALA A 150 -5.98 13.94 -10.41
N LEU A 151 -7.27 13.95 -10.04
CA LEU A 151 -8.33 14.54 -10.86
C LEU A 151 -8.48 16.05 -10.64
N ASN A 152 -8.36 16.52 -9.41
CA ASN A 152 -8.73 17.88 -9.00
C ASN A 152 -7.54 18.75 -8.61
N ASN A 153 -6.34 18.14 -8.38
CA ASN A 153 -5.14 18.83 -7.90
C ASN A 153 -5.38 19.78 -6.70
N PRO A 154 -6.10 19.35 -5.65
CA PRO A 154 -6.41 20.18 -4.50
C PRO A 154 -5.18 20.51 -3.67
N VAL A 155 -4.16 19.64 -3.72
CA VAL A 155 -2.87 19.78 -3.05
C VAL A 155 -1.73 19.55 -4.04
N PRO A 156 -0.54 20.16 -3.87
CA PRO A 156 0.57 20.01 -4.83
C PRO A 156 1.11 18.60 -4.91
N ASP A 157 1.15 17.88 -3.78
CA ASP A 157 1.53 16.47 -3.68
C ASP A 157 0.90 15.83 -2.42
N CYS A 158 0.77 14.52 -2.42
CA CYS A 158 0.14 13.77 -1.32
C CYS A 158 1.03 13.65 -0.06
N GLY A 159 2.33 13.94 -0.14
CA GLY A 159 3.28 13.75 0.98
C GLY A 159 3.45 12.30 1.46
N CYS A 160 3.08 11.31 0.63
CA CYS A 160 3.07 9.89 1.03
C CYS A 160 4.43 9.35 1.52
N PHE A 161 5.53 9.94 1.07
CA PHE A 161 6.90 9.63 1.51
C PHE A 161 7.61 10.86 2.07
N GLY A 162 6.86 11.84 2.60
CA GLY A 162 7.43 13.12 3.04
C GLY A 162 8.28 13.75 1.94
N ASP A 163 9.33 14.46 2.32
CA ASP A 163 10.25 15.10 1.37
C ASP A 163 11.30 14.15 0.77
N ALA A 164 11.36 12.87 1.22
CA ALA A 164 12.32 11.90 0.71
C ALA A 164 12.03 11.47 -0.73
N LEU A 165 10.77 11.50 -1.16
CA LEU A 165 10.35 11.16 -2.52
C LEU A 165 9.10 11.93 -2.88
N ILE A 166 9.28 13.01 -3.63
CA ILE A 166 8.17 13.83 -4.15
C ILE A 166 7.68 13.20 -5.45
N LEU A 167 6.40 12.84 -5.48
CA LEU A 167 5.71 12.27 -6.63
C LEU A 167 4.57 13.19 -7.05
N THR A 168 4.31 13.27 -8.36
CA THR A 168 3.12 13.97 -8.85
C THR A 168 1.84 13.24 -8.38
N ASN A 169 0.70 13.92 -8.43
CA ASN A 169 -0.58 13.35 -8.01
C ASN A 169 -0.92 12.08 -8.82
N TRP A 170 -0.66 12.06 -10.13
CA TRP A 170 -0.86 10.87 -10.97
C TRP A 170 0.10 9.75 -10.63
N GLN A 171 1.39 10.05 -10.43
CA GLN A 171 2.38 9.04 -10.01
C GLN A 171 1.99 8.42 -8.67
N THR A 172 1.52 9.22 -7.73
CA THR A 172 1.08 8.76 -6.41
C THR A 172 -0.15 7.84 -6.52
N PHE A 173 -1.12 8.19 -7.35
CA PHE A 173 -2.28 7.34 -7.61
C PHE A 173 -1.88 6.00 -8.25
N TYR A 174 -1.04 6.01 -9.28
CA TYR A 174 -0.55 4.77 -9.92
C TYR A 174 0.24 3.89 -8.94
N LYS A 175 1.08 4.50 -8.12
CA LYS A 175 1.78 3.79 -7.03
C LYS A 175 0.78 3.09 -6.09
N ASN A 176 -0.28 3.76 -5.69
CA ASN A 176 -1.29 3.17 -4.80
C ASN A 176 -2.06 2.02 -5.48
N LEU A 177 -2.39 2.13 -6.77
CA LEU A 177 -2.95 1.00 -7.52
C LEU A 177 -2.01 -0.19 -7.53
N LEU A 178 -0.71 0.05 -7.75
CA LEU A 178 0.29 -1.01 -7.72
C LEU A 178 0.43 -1.66 -6.34
N LEU A 179 0.45 -0.86 -5.27
CA LEU A 179 0.47 -1.41 -3.91
C LEU A 179 -0.79 -2.23 -3.61
N ASN A 180 -1.95 -1.86 -4.14
CA ASN A 180 -3.17 -2.65 -4.01
C ASN A 180 -3.05 -4.05 -4.65
N VAL A 181 -2.20 -4.24 -5.66
CA VAL A 181 -1.84 -5.57 -6.18
C VAL A 181 -1.28 -6.45 -5.06
N LEU A 182 -0.30 -5.94 -4.31
CA LEU A 182 0.31 -6.67 -3.19
C LEU A 182 -0.69 -6.86 -2.03
N VAL A 183 -1.48 -5.84 -1.72
CA VAL A 183 -2.54 -5.90 -0.70
C VAL A 183 -3.53 -7.00 -1.01
N LEU A 184 -4.00 -7.10 -2.26
CA LEU A 184 -4.94 -8.15 -2.67
C LEU A 184 -4.34 -9.55 -2.54
N ILE A 185 -3.07 -9.75 -2.93
CA ILE A 185 -2.40 -11.04 -2.76
C ILE A 185 -2.39 -11.44 -1.27
N VAL A 186 -2.00 -10.52 -0.38
CA VAL A 186 -1.94 -10.77 1.06
C VAL A 186 -3.34 -11.00 1.64
N PHE A 187 -4.31 -10.17 1.28
CA PHE A 187 -5.68 -10.24 1.79
C PHE A 187 -6.42 -11.51 1.35
N LEU A 188 -6.35 -11.87 0.07
CA LEU A 188 -7.03 -13.07 -0.45
C LEU A 188 -6.50 -14.35 0.21
N HIS A 189 -5.24 -14.36 0.64
CA HIS A 189 -4.61 -15.52 1.24
C HIS A 189 -4.50 -15.47 2.78
N ARG A 190 -5.09 -14.46 3.44
CA ARG A 190 -5.00 -14.26 4.90
C ARG A 190 -5.43 -15.45 5.77
N LYS A 191 -6.26 -16.35 5.22
CA LYS A 191 -6.73 -17.55 5.93
C LYS A 191 -5.80 -18.75 5.76
N SER A 192 -5.01 -18.80 4.70
CA SER A 192 -4.14 -19.94 4.36
C SER A 192 -2.71 -19.77 4.86
N ILE A 193 -2.38 -18.62 5.43
CA ILE A 193 -1.05 -18.34 5.96
C ILE A 193 -1.03 -18.84 7.42
N ARG A 194 -0.12 -19.80 7.68
CA ARG A 194 0.08 -20.35 9.04
C ARG A 194 0.61 -19.24 9.96
N ARG A 195 0.01 -19.06 11.12
CA ARG A 195 0.49 -18.13 12.14
C ARG A 195 1.89 -18.56 12.59
N LEU A 196 2.81 -17.61 12.69
CA LEU A 196 4.15 -17.86 13.23
C LEU A 196 4.14 -17.98 14.74
N TYR A 197 3.21 -17.27 15.41
CA TYR A 197 3.12 -17.23 16.87
C TYR A 197 1.80 -17.84 17.35
N PRO A 198 1.81 -18.66 18.41
CA PRO A 198 0.59 -19.12 19.08
C PRO A 198 -0.13 -17.95 19.77
N ASP A 199 -1.46 -18.02 19.87
CA ASP A 199 -2.32 -16.93 20.37
C ASP A 199 -1.87 -16.33 21.71
N LYS A 200 -1.21 -17.13 22.59
CA LYS A 200 -0.72 -16.67 23.91
C LYS A 200 0.50 -15.72 23.81
N THR A 201 1.34 -15.89 22.79
CA THR A 201 2.49 -15.01 22.53
C THR A 201 2.11 -13.74 21.77
N GLU A 202 1.05 -13.79 20.96
CA GLU A 202 0.50 -12.59 20.32
C GLU A 202 -0.09 -11.60 21.36
N LEU A 203 -0.67 -12.10 22.44
CA LEU A 203 -1.22 -11.27 23.53
C LEU A 203 -0.11 -10.58 24.36
N ALA A 204 1.09 -11.14 24.39
CA ALA A 204 2.23 -10.57 25.13
C ALA A 204 3.02 -9.52 24.34
N ILE A 205 2.84 -9.46 23.01
CA ILE A 205 3.54 -8.53 22.09
C ILE A 205 2.62 -7.37 21.68
N GLY A 206 1.32 -7.49 21.83
CA GLY A 206 0.32 -6.46 21.51
C GLY A 206 -0.28 -5.86 22.75
#